data_7cf0776a0109a44089f5a2adf415dc91
#
_entry.id   7cf0776a0109a44089f5a2adf415dc91
#
_cell.length_a   1.000
_cell.length_b   1.000
_cell.length_c   1.000
_cell.angle_alpha   90.00
_cell.angle_beta   90.00
_cell.angle_gamma   90.00
#
_symmetry.space_group_name_H-M   'P 1'
#
loop_
_entity.id
_entity.type
_entity.pdbx_description
1 polymer ?
#
loop_
_entity_poly.entity_id
_entity_poly.type
_entity_poly.pdbx_seq_one_letter_code
_entity_poly.pdbx_strand_id
1 'polypeptide(L)'
;AYNDSDVLVLEVNMEAIKPEALQATMLNYGSLKTGTLRTSMPADLYQSLQQVAPVYGIQLEQLQPFKPAVVGQQIQLMAMYSIGYEPEFGLESYFTSLDRDKPVLELESVEDQLDLLFNADRATQNALLRETLMQLPRLTDDTDAIIGKWIHGDDKGLESLIRESMGSSILARNFMKRLLDDRNERMASKILDYLRTN
;
A
#
# COMPACT_ATOMS: atom_id res chain seq x y z
N ALA A 1 1.26 25.28 11.34
CA ALA A 1 0.83 23.96 11.84
C ALA A 1 2.05 23.11 12.24
N TYR A 2 2.88 22.59 11.27
CA TYR A 2 4.02 21.69 11.61
C TYR A 2 4.99 22.31 12.63
N ASN A 3 5.41 23.56 12.44
CA ASN A 3 6.35 24.24 13.34
C ASN A 3 5.79 24.54 14.74
N ASP A 4 4.48 24.55 14.88
CA ASP A 4 3.77 24.84 16.13
C ASP A 4 3.32 23.56 16.86
N SER A 5 3.61 22.38 16.29
CA SER A 5 3.31 21.09 16.89
C SER A 5 4.47 20.57 17.72
N ASP A 6 4.20 19.88 18.82
CA ASP A 6 5.19 19.31 19.72
C ASP A 6 5.71 17.95 19.22
N VAL A 7 4.89 17.22 18.48
CA VAL A 7 5.20 15.88 17.96
C VAL A 7 4.77 15.73 16.50
N LEU A 8 5.45 14.85 15.78
CA LEU A 8 5.02 14.34 14.47
C LEU A 8 4.37 12.98 14.67
N VAL A 9 3.18 12.78 14.11
CA VAL A 9 2.50 11.48 14.16
C VAL A 9 2.45 10.91 12.75
N LEU A 10 3.01 9.72 12.57
CA LEU A 10 3.02 8.97 11.30
C LEU A 10 2.20 7.69 11.44
N GLU A 11 1.79 7.11 10.31
CA GLU A 11 1.21 5.76 10.33
C GLU A 11 2.23 4.78 10.88
N VAL A 12 3.42 4.74 10.30
CA VAL A 12 4.58 3.96 10.74
C VAL A 12 5.84 4.80 10.57
N ASN A 13 6.75 4.75 11.52
CA ASN A 13 8.07 5.40 11.39
C ASN A 13 9.07 4.44 10.72
N MET A 14 9.07 4.44 9.39
CA MET A 14 9.96 3.57 8.61
C MET A 14 11.45 3.85 8.85
N GLU A 15 11.82 5.09 9.20
CA GLU A 15 13.22 5.47 9.47
C GLU A 15 13.76 4.86 10.78
N ALA A 16 12.88 4.54 11.72
CA ALA A 16 13.28 3.89 12.98
C ALA A 16 13.58 2.38 12.81
N ILE A 17 13.22 1.79 11.67
CA ILE A 17 13.34 0.35 11.45
C ILE A 17 14.65 0.03 10.74
N LYS A 18 15.44 -0.88 11.31
CA LYS A 18 16.66 -1.34 10.65
C LYS A 18 16.32 -2.07 9.35
N PRO A 19 17.02 -1.78 8.24
CA PRO A 19 16.73 -2.39 6.93
C PRO A 19 16.68 -3.92 6.96
N GLU A 20 17.57 -4.55 7.72
CA GLU A 20 17.61 -6.02 7.84
C GLU A 20 16.37 -6.58 8.56
N ALA A 21 15.89 -5.86 9.59
CA ALA A 21 14.67 -6.25 10.32
C ALA A 21 13.44 -6.08 9.42
N LEU A 22 13.34 -4.97 8.70
CA LEU A 22 12.26 -4.75 7.73
C LEU A 22 12.24 -5.83 6.66
N GLN A 23 13.40 -6.14 6.07
CA GLN A 23 13.52 -7.20 5.06
C GLN A 23 13.09 -8.56 5.60
N ALA A 24 13.53 -8.94 6.81
CA ALA A 24 13.14 -10.19 7.44
C ALA A 24 11.63 -10.26 7.69
N THR A 25 11.04 -9.17 8.16
CA THR A 25 9.60 -9.06 8.41
C THR A 25 8.83 -9.16 7.09
N MET A 26 9.22 -8.43 6.05
CA MET A 26 8.61 -8.51 4.73
C MET A 26 8.67 -9.93 4.14
N LEU A 27 9.81 -10.63 4.26
CA LEU A 27 9.96 -12.02 3.82
C LEU A 27 9.03 -12.96 4.61
N ASN A 28 8.92 -12.77 5.92
CA ASN A 28 8.05 -13.60 6.76
C ASN A 28 6.58 -13.48 6.39
N TYR A 29 6.09 -12.25 6.19
CA TYR A 29 4.69 -11.99 5.84
C TYR A 29 4.39 -12.23 4.36
N GLY A 30 5.32 -11.91 3.48
CA GLY A 30 5.13 -11.94 2.01
C GLY A 30 5.39 -13.29 1.36
N SER A 31 6.10 -14.23 2.01
CA SER A 31 6.44 -15.52 1.41
C SER A 31 5.30 -16.53 1.50
N LEU A 32 5.17 -17.34 0.46
CA LEU A 32 4.31 -18.53 0.47
C LEU A 32 4.89 -19.58 1.43
N LYS A 33 4.03 -20.17 2.26
CA LYS A 33 4.44 -21.26 3.13
C LYS A 33 4.66 -22.58 2.35
N THR A 34 3.93 -22.76 1.25
CA THR A 34 4.01 -23.95 0.37
C THR A 34 3.64 -23.56 -1.08
N GLY A 35 4.18 -24.31 -2.03
CA GLY A 35 3.89 -24.10 -3.45
C GLY A 35 4.68 -22.93 -4.05
N THR A 36 4.17 -22.39 -5.13
CA THR A 36 4.76 -21.27 -5.88
C THR A 36 3.69 -20.24 -6.22
N LEU A 37 4.09 -19.06 -6.63
CA LEU A 37 3.17 -18.03 -7.15
C LEU A 37 2.24 -18.62 -8.23
N ARG A 38 2.79 -19.38 -9.18
CA ARG A 38 2.02 -20.02 -10.24
C ARG A 38 0.93 -20.95 -9.71
N THR A 39 1.22 -21.73 -8.65
CA THR A 39 0.25 -22.67 -8.07
C THR A 39 -0.70 -22.02 -7.07
N SER A 40 -0.45 -20.76 -6.71
CA SER A 40 -1.27 -20.02 -5.76
C SER A 40 -2.45 -19.27 -6.39
N MET A 41 -2.55 -19.26 -7.73
CA MET A 41 -3.58 -18.50 -8.45
C MET A 41 -4.19 -19.26 -9.62
N PRO A 42 -5.37 -18.84 -10.15
CA PRO A 42 -5.95 -19.35 -11.37
C PRO A 42 -5.02 -19.18 -12.59
N ALA A 43 -5.09 -20.11 -13.54
CA ALA A 43 -4.21 -20.13 -14.70
C ALA A 43 -4.35 -18.87 -15.59
N ASP A 44 -5.57 -18.36 -15.76
CA ASP A 44 -5.86 -17.13 -16.51
C ASP A 44 -5.22 -15.90 -15.85
N LEU A 45 -5.26 -15.80 -14.52
CA LEU A 45 -4.62 -14.71 -13.78
C LEU A 45 -3.08 -14.77 -13.91
N TYR A 46 -2.51 -15.98 -13.81
CA TYR A 46 -1.07 -16.15 -14.02
C TYR A 46 -0.66 -15.81 -15.45
N GLN A 47 -1.46 -16.16 -16.45
CA GLN A 47 -1.21 -15.79 -17.85
C GLN A 47 -1.24 -14.26 -18.05
N SER A 48 -2.21 -13.56 -17.47
CA SER A 48 -2.26 -12.09 -17.49
C SER A 48 -1.00 -11.50 -16.85
N LEU A 49 -0.59 -12.05 -15.72
CA LEU A 49 0.62 -11.63 -15.02
C LEU A 49 1.88 -11.82 -15.88
N GLN A 50 2.00 -12.94 -16.62
CA GLN A 50 3.11 -13.20 -17.54
C GLN A 50 3.20 -12.17 -18.66
N GLN A 51 2.07 -11.58 -19.07
CA GLN A 51 2.05 -10.55 -20.11
C GLN A 51 2.42 -9.17 -19.54
N VAL A 52 2.00 -8.88 -18.33
CA VAL A 52 2.15 -7.54 -17.72
C VAL A 52 3.51 -7.35 -17.04
N ALA A 53 4.00 -8.34 -16.30
CA ALA A 53 5.20 -8.21 -15.49
C ALA A 53 6.45 -7.75 -16.28
N PRO A 54 6.72 -8.26 -17.49
CA PRO A 54 7.87 -7.81 -18.28
C PRO A 54 7.78 -6.35 -18.72
N VAL A 55 6.57 -5.79 -18.87
CA VAL A 55 6.37 -4.37 -19.22
C VAL A 55 6.98 -3.45 -18.17
N TYR A 56 6.96 -3.89 -16.92
CA TYR A 56 7.51 -3.17 -15.76
C TYR A 56 8.88 -3.72 -15.32
N GLY A 57 9.58 -4.49 -16.16
CA GLY A 57 10.91 -5.03 -15.86
C GLY A 57 10.93 -6.13 -14.78
N ILE A 58 9.77 -6.72 -14.47
CA ILE A 58 9.62 -7.72 -13.41
C ILE A 58 9.87 -9.12 -13.96
N GLN A 59 10.80 -9.85 -13.35
CA GLN A 59 11.10 -11.25 -13.66
C GLN A 59 10.29 -12.16 -12.74
N LEU A 60 9.26 -12.81 -13.29
CA LEU A 60 8.33 -13.64 -12.49
C LEU A 60 9.01 -14.84 -11.82
N GLU A 61 10.13 -15.33 -12.36
CA GLU A 61 10.92 -16.41 -11.79
C GLU A 61 11.41 -16.05 -10.37
N GLN A 62 11.77 -14.79 -10.16
CA GLN A 62 12.24 -14.29 -8.88
C GLN A 62 11.09 -14.11 -7.88
N LEU A 63 9.87 -13.99 -8.36
CA LEU A 63 8.68 -13.80 -7.53
C LEU A 63 7.94 -15.10 -7.17
N GLN A 64 8.41 -16.27 -7.66
CA GLN A 64 7.76 -17.54 -7.36
C GLN A 64 7.59 -17.87 -5.88
N PRO A 65 8.50 -17.47 -4.95
CA PRO A 65 8.32 -17.72 -3.53
C PRO A 65 7.26 -16.84 -2.85
N PHE A 66 6.78 -15.77 -3.52
CA PHE A 66 5.98 -14.74 -2.87
C PHE A 66 4.48 -14.91 -3.11
N LYS A 67 3.70 -14.33 -2.18
CA LYS A 67 2.25 -14.28 -2.25
C LYS A 67 1.76 -13.37 -3.39
N PRO A 68 0.56 -13.60 -3.96
CA PRO A 68 -0.02 -12.75 -4.99
C PRO A 68 -0.12 -11.26 -4.59
N ALA A 69 -0.39 -10.97 -3.32
CA ALA A 69 -0.45 -9.59 -2.82
C ALA A 69 0.90 -8.86 -2.93
N VAL A 70 2.02 -9.52 -2.64
CA VAL A 70 3.37 -8.94 -2.81
C VAL A 70 3.64 -8.59 -4.26
N VAL A 71 3.26 -9.50 -5.16
CA VAL A 71 3.44 -9.32 -6.61
C VAL A 71 2.60 -8.14 -7.12
N GLY A 72 1.37 -8.03 -6.64
CA GLY A 72 0.49 -6.90 -6.96
C GLY A 72 1.09 -5.56 -6.55
N GLN A 73 1.61 -5.49 -5.32
CA GLN A 73 2.29 -4.28 -4.82
C GLN A 73 3.56 -3.95 -5.62
N GLN A 74 4.37 -4.97 -5.97
CA GLN A 74 5.57 -4.75 -6.76
C GLN A 74 5.24 -4.20 -8.16
N ILE A 75 4.20 -4.72 -8.81
CA ILE A 75 3.74 -4.22 -10.11
C ILE A 75 3.24 -2.79 -9.98
N GLN A 76 2.42 -2.50 -8.99
CA GLN A 76 1.89 -1.16 -8.76
C GLN A 76 3.02 -0.15 -8.51
N LEU A 77 4.01 -0.50 -7.69
CA LEU A 77 5.17 0.35 -7.43
C LEU A 77 5.96 0.63 -8.72
N MET A 78 6.29 -0.39 -9.50
CA MET A 78 7.01 -0.21 -10.76
C MET A 78 6.20 0.59 -11.78
N ALA A 79 4.88 0.41 -11.80
CA ALA A 79 3.99 1.19 -12.65
C ALA A 79 3.97 2.68 -12.24
N MET A 80 3.94 2.98 -10.94
CA MET A 80 4.06 4.36 -10.43
C MET A 80 5.41 4.99 -10.80
N TYR A 81 6.51 4.26 -10.67
CA TYR A 81 7.83 4.72 -11.14
C TYR A 81 7.82 5.04 -12.64
N SER A 82 7.16 4.21 -13.45
CA SER A 82 7.12 4.39 -14.91
C SER A 82 6.41 5.68 -15.35
N ILE A 83 5.56 6.23 -14.51
CA ILE A 83 4.86 7.51 -14.73
C ILE A 83 5.45 8.68 -13.94
N GLY A 84 6.63 8.48 -13.31
CA GLY A 84 7.43 9.54 -12.68
C GLY A 84 7.14 9.81 -11.20
N TYR A 85 6.43 8.91 -10.50
CA TYR A 85 6.22 9.02 -9.06
C TYR A 85 7.27 8.22 -8.30
N GLU A 86 7.91 8.85 -7.33
CA GLU A 86 8.98 8.28 -6.52
C GLU A 86 8.64 8.41 -5.03
N PRO A 87 8.76 7.33 -4.22
CA PRO A 87 8.41 7.33 -2.80
C PRO A 87 9.15 8.36 -1.96
N GLU A 88 10.40 8.68 -2.33
CA GLU A 88 11.24 9.65 -1.64
C GLU A 88 10.68 11.07 -1.66
N PHE A 89 9.79 11.38 -2.59
CA PHE A 89 9.06 12.65 -2.64
C PHE A 89 7.71 12.60 -1.89
N GLY A 90 7.46 11.52 -1.15
CA GLY A 90 6.26 11.38 -0.33
C GLY A 90 6.21 12.36 0.84
N LEU A 91 4.99 12.64 1.32
CA LEU A 91 4.75 13.58 2.42
C LEU A 91 5.45 13.14 3.71
N GLU A 92 5.49 11.85 4.01
CA GLU A 92 6.17 11.32 5.20
C GLU A 92 7.66 11.61 5.16
N SER A 93 8.33 11.30 4.03
CA SER A 93 9.76 11.62 3.83
C SER A 93 10.01 13.12 3.93
N TYR A 94 9.11 13.95 3.41
CA TYR A 94 9.22 15.40 3.52
C TYR A 94 9.16 15.85 4.99
N PHE A 95 8.15 15.44 5.76
CA PHE A 95 7.98 15.89 7.13
C PHE A 95 9.06 15.36 8.09
N THR A 96 9.53 14.14 7.91
CA THR A 96 10.64 13.59 8.71
C THR A 96 11.97 14.30 8.41
N SER A 97 12.15 14.84 7.21
CA SER A 97 13.34 15.60 6.86
C SER A 97 13.41 17.01 7.44
N LEU A 98 12.27 17.61 7.84
CA LEU A 98 12.20 19.01 8.29
C LEU A 98 12.84 19.25 9.68
N ASP A 99 12.59 18.33 10.61
CA ASP A 99 13.09 18.45 11.98
C ASP A 99 13.29 17.05 12.57
N ARG A 100 14.55 16.60 12.57
CA ARG A 100 14.92 15.26 13.05
C ARG A 100 14.87 15.12 14.57
N ASP A 101 14.84 16.22 15.29
CA ASP A 101 14.78 16.22 16.76
C ASP A 101 13.33 16.19 17.29
N LYS A 102 12.33 16.44 16.42
CA LYS A 102 10.92 16.37 16.79
C LYS A 102 10.53 14.92 17.09
N PRO A 103 9.93 14.64 18.28
CA PRO A 103 9.48 13.29 18.58
C PRO A 103 8.50 12.78 17.54
N VAL A 104 8.70 11.51 17.10
CA VAL A 104 7.81 10.84 16.16
C VAL A 104 7.03 9.76 16.92
N LEU A 105 5.70 9.83 16.82
CA LEU A 105 4.78 8.82 17.32
C LEU A 105 4.18 8.03 16.16
N GLU A 106 3.84 6.78 16.40
CA GLU A 106 3.30 5.87 15.39
C GLU A 106 1.85 5.49 15.70
N LEU A 107 1.03 5.40 14.66
CA LEU A 107 -0.36 4.92 14.76
C LEU A 107 -0.47 3.41 14.65
N GLU A 108 0.43 2.77 13.92
CA GLU A 108 0.47 1.32 13.68
C GLU A 108 1.90 0.80 13.73
N SER A 109 2.07 -0.51 13.83
CA SER A 109 3.35 -1.17 13.59
C SER A 109 3.49 -1.61 12.13
N VAL A 110 4.73 -1.86 11.69
CA VAL A 110 4.98 -2.48 10.38
C VAL A 110 4.30 -3.85 10.29
N GLU A 111 4.34 -4.61 11.36
CA GLU A 111 3.72 -5.93 11.44
C GLU A 111 2.20 -5.85 11.20
N ASP A 112 1.51 -4.86 11.80
CA ASP A 112 0.07 -4.65 11.58
C ASP A 112 -0.24 -4.35 10.11
N GLN A 113 0.56 -3.50 9.46
CA GLN A 113 0.40 -3.19 8.04
C GLN A 113 0.66 -4.40 7.15
N LEU A 114 1.75 -5.13 7.39
CA LEU A 114 2.11 -6.30 6.59
C LEU A 114 1.13 -7.46 6.80
N ASP A 115 0.60 -7.63 8.01
CA ASP A 115 -0.46 -8.59 8.31
C ASP A 115 -1.72 -8.27 7.50
N LEU A 116 -2.16 -7.03 7.54
CA LEU A 116 -3.32 -6.59 6.77
C LEU A 116 -3.14 -6.81 5.27
N LEU A 117 -1.98 -6.45 4.72
CA LEU A 117 -1.70 -6.50 3.28
C LEU A 117 -1.47 -7.93 2.77
N PHE A 118 -0.79 -8.78 3.54
CA PHE A 118 -0.28 -10.06 3.05
C PHE A 118 -0.94 -11.29 3.67
N ASN A 119 -1.75 -11.16 4.72
CA ASN A 119 -2.43 -12.30 5.35
C ASN A 119 -3.93 -12.41 5.02
N ALA A 120 -4.41 -11.66 4.02
CA ALA A 120 -5.69 -11.95 3.43
C ALA A 120 -5.72 -13.39 2.85
N ASP A 121 -6.90 -14.00 2.79
CA ASP A 121 -7.06 -15.31 2.17
C ASP A 121 -6.68 -15.29 0.68
N ARG A 122 -6.37 -16.47 0.14
CA ARG A 122 -5.87 -16.62 -1.24
C ARG A 122 -6.85 -16.06 -2.28
N ALA A 123 -8.16 -16.22 -2.08
CA ALA A 123 -9.15 -15.73 -3.03
C ALA A 123 -9.16 -14.19 -3.05
N THR A 124 -9.06 -13.57 -1.90
CA THR A 124 -8.94 -12.12 -1.76
C THR A 124 -7.65 -11.60 -2.40
N GLN A 125 -6.49 -12.22 -2.14
CA GLN A 125 -5.22 -11.81 -2.76
C GLN A 125 -5.26 -11.91 -4.29
N ASN A 126 -5.85 -12.98 -4.83
CA ASN A 126 -6.02 -13.15 -6.28
C ASN A 126 -6.98 -12.12 -6.87
N ALA A 127 -8.05 -11.76 -6.15
CA ALA A 127 -8.97 -10.71 -6.58
C ALA A 127 -8.27 -9.34 -6.61
N LEU A 128 -7.51 -9.01 -5.58
CA LEU A 128 -6.73 -7.76 -5.53
C LEU A 128 -5.70 -7.67 -6.66
N LEU A 129 -4.93 -8.74 -6.90
CA LEU A 129 -3.98 -8.77 -8.01
C LEU A 129 -4.69 -8.59 -9.35
N ARG A 130 -5.85 -9.23 -9.56
CA ARG A 130 -6.65 -9.06 -10.79
C ARG A 130 -7.09 -7.60 -10.97
N GLU A 131 -7.61 -6.97 -9.92
CA GLU A 131 -8.00 -5.55 -9.95
C GLU A 131 -6.78 -4.65 -10.27
N THR A 132 -5.63 -4.89 -9.63
CA THR A 132 -4.39 -4.17 -9.95
C THR A 132 -4.08 -4.25 -11.44
N LEU A 133 -4.04 -5.46 -12.02
CA LEU A 133 -3.74 -5.63 -13.45
C LEU A 133 -4.75 -4.94 -14.36
N MET A 134 -6.03 -4.92 -13.99
CA MET A 134 -7.10 -4.26 -14.76
C MET A 134 -7.01 -2.74 -14.70
N GLN A 135 -6.48 -2.16 -13.63
CA GLN A 135 -6.36 -0.72 -13.43
C GLN A 135 -5.12 -0.10 -14.11
N LEU A 136 -4.07 -0.89 -14.36
CA LEU A 136 -2.82 -0.40 -14.94
C LEU A 136 -2.99 0.45 -16.21
N PRO A 137 -3.88 0.11 -17.18
CA PRO A 137 -4.05 0.93 -18.38
C PRO A 137 -4.59 2.34 -18.13
N ARG A 138 -5.21 2.56 -16.96
CA ARG A 138 -5.78 3.85 -16.56
C ARG A 138 -4.97 4.55 -15.47
N LEU A 139 -3.85 3.98 -15.06
CA LEU A 139 -3.09 4.44 -13.89
C LEU A 139 -2.74 5.93 -13.98
N THR A 140 -2.28 6.41 -15.13
CA THR A 140 -1.93 7.83 -15.32
C THR A 140 -3.16 8.73 -15.14
N ASP A 141 -4.24 8.44 -15.85
CA ASP A 141 -5.46 9.24 -15.81
C ASP A 141 -6.08 9.25 -14.39
N ASP A 142 -6.13 8.08 -13.74
CA ASP A 142 -6.67 7.93 -12.40
C ASP A 142 -5.79 8.69 -11.37
N THR A 143 -4.46 8.63 -11.52
CA THR A 143 -3.52 9.36 -10.66
C THR A 143 -3.64 10.87 -10.85
N ASP A 144 -3.69 11.36 -12.08
CA ASP A 144 -3.87 12.79 -12.39
C ASP A 144 -5.19 13.31 -11.83
N ALA A 145 -6.26 12.52 -11.93
CA ALA A 145 -7.56 12.88 -11.37
C ALA A 145 -7.51 13.00 -9.84
N ILE A 146 -6.86 12.05 -9.15
CA ILE A 146 -6.67 12.06 -7.69
C ILE A 146 -5.88 13.30 -7.26
N ILE A 147 -4.76 13.56 -7.91
CA ILE A 147 -3.89 14.71 -7.60
C ILE A 147 -4.63 16.03 -7.88
N GLY A 148 -5.36 16.10 -9.00
CA GLY A 148 -6.17 17.26 -9.31
C GLY A 148 -7.19 17.59 -8.22
N LYS A 149 -7.91 16.58 -7.71
CA LYS A 149 -8.84 16.75 -6.58
C LYS A 149 -8.13 17.19 -5.31
N TRP A 150 -7.00 16.57 -5.01
CA TRP A 150 -6.20 16.88 -3.81
C TRP A 150 -5.69 18.34 -3.83
N ILE A 151 -5.09 18.80 -4.93
CA ILE A 151 -4.57 20.17 -5.08
C ILE A 151 -5.68 21.21 -4.92
N HIS A 152 -6.90 20.92 -5.38
CA HIS A 152 -8.03 21.84 -5.28
C HIS A 152 -8.81 21.76 -3.97
N GLY A 153 -8.41 20.85 -3.05
CA GLY A 153 -9.11 20.66 -1.78
C GLY A 153 -10.51 20.07 -1.94
N ASP A 154 -10.77 19.34 -3.04
CA ASP A 154 -12.03 18.64 -3.29
C ASP A 154 -12.03 17.27 -2.58
N ASP A 155 -12.19 17.31 -1.26
CA ASP A 155 -12.17 16.12 -0.39
C ASP A 155 -13.27 15.11 -0.74
N LYS A 156 -14.47 15.58 -1.09
CA LYS A 156 -15.57 14.69 -1.51
C LYS A 156 -15.32 14.04 -2.85
N GLY A 157 -14.78 14.80 -3.80
CA GLY A 157 -14.38 14.25 -5.10
C GLY A 157 -13.25 13.25 -4.97
N LEU A 158 -12.29 13.51 -4.07
CA LEU A 158 -11.20 12.58 -3.77
C LEU A 158 -11.73 11.27 -3.15
N GLU A 159 -12.61 11.37 -2.15
CA GLU A 159 -13.26 10.21 -1.55
C GLU A 159 -14.03 9.37 -2.59
N SER A 160 -14.79 10.01 -3.49
CA SER A 160 -15.51 9.32 -4.57
C SER A 160 -14.56 8.54 -5.49
N LEU A 161 -13.48 9.18 -5.95
CA LEU A 161 -12.48 8.53 -6.80
C LEU A 161 -11.82 7.34 -6.12
N ILE A 162 -11.44 7.49 -4.84
CA ILE A 162 -10.86 6.40 -4.06
C ILE A 162 -11.85 5.24 -3.95
N ARG A 163 -13.11 5.50 -3.64
CA ARG A 163 -14.14 4.46 -3.53
C ARG A 163 -14.43 3.80 -4.89
N GLU A 164 -14.42 4.53 -5.98
CA GLU A 164 -14.56 3.98 -7.33
C GLU A 164 -13.39 3.08 -7.72
N SER A 165 -12.17 3.42 -7.27
CA SER A 165 -10.96 2.61 -7.51
C SER A 165 -10.87 1.32 -6.67
N MET A 166 -11.78 1.11 -5.72
CA MET A 166 -11.78 -0.09 -4.85
C MET A 166 -12.03 -1.41 -5.58
N GLY A 167 -12.26 -1.36 -6.88
CA GLY A 167 -12.45 -2.53 -7.73
C GLY A 167 -13.89 -3.02 -7.79
N SER A 168 -14.11 -3.94 -8.73
CA SER A 168 -15.45 -4.46 -9.06
C SER A 168 -15.84 -5.67 -8.19
N SER A 169 -14.86 -6.44 -7.69
CA SER A 169 -15.12 -7.66 -6.95
C SER A 169 -15.53 -7.38 -5.50
N ILE A 170 -16.43 -8.21 -4.96
CA ILE A 170 -16.86 -8.10 -3.56
C ILE A 170 -15.69 -8.35 -2.59
N LEU A 171 -14.75 -9.22 -2.96
CA LEU A 171 -13.57 -9.52 -2.13
C LEU A 171 -12.65 -8.30 -2.06
N ALA A 172 -12.40 -7.63 -3.19
CA ALA A 172 -11.60 -6.42 -3.21
C ALA A 172 -12.28 -5.30 -2.39
N ARG A 173 -13.57 -5.06 -2.57
CA ARG A 173 -14.31 -4.05 -1.79
C ARG A 173 -14.29 -4.33 -0.29
N ASN A 174 -14.49 -5.58 0.14
CA ASN A 174 -14.43 -5.95 1.56
C ASN A 174 -13.03 -5.77 2.14
N PHE A 175 -11.99 -6.07 1.35
CA PHE A 175 -10.62 -5.82 1.76
C PHE A 175 -10.34 -4.32 1.89
N MET A 176 -10.76 -3.50 0.92
CA MET A 176 -10.58 -2.05 0.95
C MET A 176 -11.34 -1.40 2.12
N LYS A 177 -12.53 -1.91 2.46
CA LYS A 177 -13.24 -1.48 3.68
C LYS A 177 -12.38 -1.71 4.94
N ARG A 178 -11.75 -2.86 5.07
CA ARG A 178 -10.83 -3.14 6.19
C ARG A 178 -9.60 -2.24 6.17
N LEU A 179 -9.05 -2.01 4.96
CA LEU A 179 -7.86 -1.19 4.76
C LEU A 179 -8.09 0.30 5.07
N LEU A 180 -9.29 0.81 4.83
CA LEU A 180 -9.62 2.22 5.01
C LEU A 180 -10.48 2.42 6.27
N ASP A 181 -11.73 1.93 6.27
CA ASP A 181 -12.69 2.30 7.31
C ASP A 181 -12.30 1.75 8.68
N ASP A 182 -12.13 0.42 8.81
CA ASP A 182 -11.84 -0.23 10.09
C ASP A 182 -10.46 0.19 10.66
N ARG A 183 -9.50 0.47 9.78
CA ARG A 183 -8.17 0.96 10.15
C ARG A 183 -8.22 2.41 10.62
N ASN A 184 -8.94 3.27 9.92
CA ASN A 184 -9.09 4.69 10.27
C ASN A 184 -9.74 4.87 11.65
N GLU A 185 -10.70 4.04 12.04
CA GLU A 185 -11.29 4.08 13.38
C GLU A 185 -10.24 3.82 14.48
N ARG A 186 -9.36 2.83 14.28
CA ARG A 186 -8.27 2.54 15.24
C ARG A 186 -7.26 3.68 15.31
N MET A 187 -6.85 4.22 14.16
CA MET A 187 -5.91 5.34 14.10
C MET A 187 -6.50 6.58 14.75
N ALA A 188 -7.76 6.92 14.48
CA ALA A 188 -8.44 8.04 15.10
C ALA A 188 -8.50 7.91 16.64
N SER A 189 -8.79 6.72 17.16
CA SER A 189 -8.77 6.46 18.62
C SER A 189 -7.39 6.71 19.20
N LYS A 190 -6.33 6.25 18.53
CA LYS A 190 -4.95 6.43 19.00
C LYS A 190 -4.50 7.90 18.95
N ILE A 191 -4.93 8.65 17.93
CA ILE A 191 -4.71 10.10 17.85
C ILE A 191 -5.37 10.80 19.04
N LEU A 192 -6.61 10.46 19.39
CA LEU A 192 -7.31 11.04 20.54
C LEU A 192 -6.58 10.74 21.87
N ASP A 193 -5.98 9.56 22.00
CA ASP A 193 -5.19 9.22 23.18
C ASP A 193 -3.90 10.05 23.25
N TYR A 194 -3.20 10.25 22.12
CA TYR A 194 -2.02 11.13 22.07
C TYR A 194 -2.36 12.58 22.42
N LEU A 195 -3.48 13.10 21.94
CA LEU A 195 -3.94 14.46 22.28
C LEU A 195 -4.31 14.66 23.76
N ARG A 196 -4.55 13.58 24.51
CA ARG A 196 -4.83 13.64 25.95
C ARG A 196 -3.59 13.51 26.82
N THR A 197 -2.53 12.92 26.26
CA THR A 197 -1.32 12.57 27.03
C THR A 197 -0.11 13.45 26.72
N ASN A 198 -0.14 14.16 25.61
CA ASN A 198 0.85 15.12 25.16
C ASN A 198 0.19 16.48 24.94
#